data_6f11e64491284d3f194a3e4525deb170
#
_entry.id   6f11e64491284d3f194a3e4525deb170
#
_cell.length_a   1.000
_cell.length_b   1.000
_cell.length_c   1.000
_cell.angle_alpha   90.00
_cell.angle_beta   90.00
_cell.angle_gamma   90.00
#
_symmetry.space_group_name_H-M   'P 1'
#
loop_
_entity.id
_entity.type
_entity.pdbx_description
1 polymer ?
#
loop_
_entity_poly.entity_id
_entity_poly.type
_entity_poly.pdbx_seq_one_letter_code
_entity_poly.pdbx_strand_id
1 'polypeptide(L)'
;MLKQQTKLRVRLYARLSKDDGDADKESNSITNQLQMLRYNAKEKGFEVIGEYVDDGYSGTTFNRPDLNRMIKDAMDDPEPSGIMVKDMSRFGRNNAMFMYYVEEIFPNNDILFIALNDDVDTRFDENEMMPFKSIMNEYSARDTSKKIRSVKKTTALSGGFCGSFAPYGYVVDPENKRKLLVDPDTAPIVKRIFELSKQGNSVHQIARTLCEDGVLIPRAYRAMKNGTLETSTGFKFPTDWVAKNVKMILENQVYLGHMVSHKTQTKSFKNKKPVAVPKEEWIIVRNTHEAIIDEETFELVQKFISVKKQPNKTGRPNIFVGLVKCPDCGRNMAFSNPNGREPRFRCRTYVRNSNLCTTHAISYEALQQIVMSDIQKHIKNMEALGDQFIQEMHELSEKGGSKKIKQFEKDLEVAEKRIAEIDSVIMKLFEQNALGKISDERFEKMSSAYESEQKELAQKRDELRTKIRAEEKKTQSTNQFLETIRKYETVTELNRSMLVELIDSIYVYQAEGTGKDRKQRVEINYRFLAGSQCGIA
;
A
#
# COMPACT_ATOMS: atom_id res chain seq x y z
N MET A 1 -11.58 -62.11 44.45
CA MET A 1 -11.54 -61.67 43.06
C MET A 1 -10.83 -60.33 43.02
N LEU A 2 -9.58 -60.31 42.55
CA LEU A 2 -8.80 -59.09 42.37
C LEU A 2 -9.48 -58.26 41.26
N LYS A 3 -10.05 -57.09 41.59
CA LYS A 3 -10.46 -56.12 40.55
C LYS A 3 -9.23 -55.83 39.71
N GLN A 4 -9.21 -56.27 38.44
CA GLN A 4 -8.24 -55.78 37.47
C GLN A 4 -8.30 -54.25 37.50
N GLN A 5 -7.23 -53.62 37.94
CA GLN A 5 -7.07 -52.16 37.81
C GLN A 5 -7.02 -51.89 36.28
N THR A 6 -8.12 -51.46 35.72
CA THR A 6 -8.19 -50.99 34.34
C THR A 6 -7.17 -49.88 34.18
N LYS A 7 -6.18 -50.06 33.29
CA LYS A 7 -5.17 -49.06 33.00
C LYS A 7 -5.85 -47.85 32.45
N LEU A 8 -5.48 -46.62 32.90
CA LEU A 8 -5.99 -45.40 32.34
C LEU A 8 -5.58 -45.31 30.86
N ARG A 9 -6.56 -45.10 30.00
CA ARG A 9 -6.41 -44.96 28.53
C ARG A 9 -6.12 -43.49 28.24
N VAL A 10 -5.06 -43.17 27.47
CA VAL A 10 -4.67 -41.79 27.18
C VAL A 10 -4.42 -41.54 25.70
N ARG A 11 -4.84 -40.36 25.25
CA ARG A 11 -4.53 -39.77 23.94
C ARG A 11 -3.40 -38.77 24.08
N LEU A 12 -2.35 -38.92 23.27
CA LEU A 12 -1.19 -38.05 23.29
C LEU A 12 -1.37 -36.93 22.27
N TYR A 13 -1.12 -35.68 22.65
CA TYR A 13 -1.19 -34.55 21.75
C TYR A 13 0.10 -33.75 21.74
N ALA A 14 0.66 -33.50 20.53
CA ALA A 14 1.83 -32.68 20.30
C ALA A 14 1.51 -31.55 19.32
N ARG A 15 2.11 -30.36 19.53
CA ARG A 15 1.92 -29.21 18.66
C ARG A 15 3.21 -28.40 18.52
N LEU A 16 3.47 -27.94 17.29
CA LEU A 16 4.50 -26.95 17.00
C LEU A 16 3.93 -25.77 16.22
N SER A 17 4.48 -24.58 16.45
CA SER A 17 4.08 -23.34 15.77
C SER A 17 5.11 -23.00 14.70
N LYS A 18 4.69 -22.45 13.55
CA LYS A 18 5.59 -21.94 12.48
C LYS A 18 6.55 -20.84 12.95
N ASP A 19 6.26 -20.24 14.09
CA ASP A 19 7.08 -19.17 14.65
C ASP A 19 8.24 -19.69 15.53
N ASP A 20 8.33 -21.01 15.79
CA ASP A 20 9.24 -21.62 16.77
C ASP A 20 10.60 -22.11 16.16
N GLY A 21 10.93 -21.86 14.87
CA GLY A 21 12.27 -22.08 14.33
C GLY A 21 12.40 -22.73 12.94
N ASP A 22 13.60 -23.13 12.56
CA ASP A 22 13.92 -23.73 11.26
C ASP A 22 13.27 -25.11 11.06
N ALA A 23 12.84 -25.44 9.85
CA ALA A 23 12.07 -26.64 9.50
C ALA A 23 12.68 -27.96 10.01
N ASP A 24 14.00 -28.11 10.01
CA ASP A 24 14.69 -29.30 10.49
C ASP A 24 14.67 -29.45 12.03
N LYS A 25 14.57 -28.33 12.77
CA LYS A 25 14.39 -28.33 14.23
C LYS A 25 12.94 -28.59 14.63
N GLU A 26 11.99 -28.27 13.75
CA GLU A 26 10.55 -28.42 13.97
C GLU A 26 10.15 -29.89 14.07
N SER A 27 10.55 -30.71 13.11
CA SER A 27 10.29 -32.16 13.11
C SER A 27 10.85 -32.83 14.36
N ASN A 28 12.09 -32.53 14.72
CA ASN A 28 12.72 -33.05 15.93
C ASN A 28 11.98 -32.63 17.21
N SER A 29 11.38 -31.46 17.26
CA SER A 29 10.65 -30.98 18.44
C SER A 29 9.32 -31.73 18.65
N ILE A 30 8.57 -32.08 17.60
CA ILE A 30 7.36 -32.92 17.70
C ILE A 30 7.72 -34.33 18.12
N THR A 31 8.73 -34.93 17.47
CA THR A 31 9.23 -36.26 17.82
C THR A 31 9.65 -36.34 19.27
N ASN A 32 10.38 -35.32 19.77
CA ASN A 32 10.78 -35.24 21.17
C ASN A 32 9.59 -35.11 22.13
N GLN A 33 8.55 -34.33 21.76
CA GLN A 33 7.33 -34.22 22.55
C GLN A 33 6.63 -35.59 22.66
N LEU A 34 6.43 -36.30 21.54
CA LEU A 34 5.79 -37.59 21.55
C LEU A 34 6.62 -38.64 22.30
N GLN A 35 7.94 -38.65 22.15
CA GLN A 35 8.81 -39.55 22.92
C GLN A 35 8.67 -39.32 24.42
N MET A 36 8.68 -38.08 24.86
CA MET A 36 8.47 -37.72 26.26
C MET A 36 7.09 -38.17 26.76
N LEU A 37 6.04 -37.94 25.99
CA LEU A 37 4.67 -38.33 26.34
C LEU A 37 4.53 -39.84 26.45
N ARG A 38 5.07 -40.61 25.47
CA ARG A 38 5.07 -42.08 25.49
C ARG A 38 5.83 -42.63 26.70
N TYR A 39 7.00 -42.08 26.99
CA TYR A 39 7.81 -42.48 28.13
C TYR A 39 7.03 -42.28 29.45
N ASN A 40 6.46 -41.10 29.67
CA ASN A 40 5.71 -40.81 30.89
C ASN A 40 4.40 -41.64 30.97
N ALA A 41 3.71 -41.87 29.84
CA ALA A 41 2.53 -42.72 29.83
C ALA A 41 2.88 -44.17 30.26
N LYS A 42 4.00 -44.70 29.77
CA LYS A 42 4.50 -46.00 30.15
C LYS A 42 4.90 -46.09 31.63
N GLU A 43 5.64 -45.07 32.16
CA GLU A 43 6.02 -45.02 33.58
C GLU A 43 4.80 -44.94 34.50
N LYS A 44 3.78 -44.17 34.13
CA LYS A 44 2.54 -44.06 34.90
C LYS A 44 1.58 -45.24 34.70
N GLY A 45 1.97 -46.24 33.89
CA GLY A 45 1.16 -47.44 33.59
C GLY A 45 -0.08 -47.15 32.74
N PHE A 46 -0.11 -46.08 31.98
CA PHE A 46 -1.22 -45.70 31.10
C PHE A 46 -1.15 -46.47 29.77
N GLU A 47 -2.30 -46.70 29.16
CA GLU A 47 -2.43 -47.26 27.83
C GLU A 47 -2.61 -46.16 26.79
N VAL A 48 -1.69 -46.03 25.85
CA VAL A 48 -1.78 -45.04 24.75
C VAL A 48 -2.73 -45.57 23.67
N ILE A 49 -3.86 -44.88 23.49
CA ILE A 49 -4.91 -45.27 22.53
C ILE A 49 -4.95 -44.39 21.27
N GLY A 50 -4.17 -43.31 21.21
CA GLY A 50 -4.07 -42.47 20.03
C GLY A 50 -2.99 -41.41 20.16
N GLU A 51 -2.46 -40.98 19.02
CA GLU A 51 -1.49 -39.89 18.91
C GLU A 51 -1.98 -38.86 17.89
N TYR A 52 -1.92 -37.59 18.24
CA TYR A 52 -2.45 -36.48 17.46
C TYR A 52 -1.42 -35.38 17.36
N VAL A 53 -1.24 -34.84 16.14
CA VAL A 53 -0.16 -33.89 15.85
C VAL A 53 -0.66 -32.75 14.97
N ASP A 54 -0.54 -31.53 15.46
CA ASP A 54 -0.76 -30.31 14.70
C ASP A 54 0.56 -29.55 14.47
N ASP A 55 1.17 -29.76 13.30
CA ASP A 55 2.36 -29.04 12.89
C ASP A 55 2.02 -27.72 12.18
N GLY A 56 2.73 -26.63 12.53
CA GLY A 56 2.53 -25.30 11.96
C GLY A 56 1.29 -24.55 12.47
N TYR A 57 0.61 -25.02 13.51
CA TYR A 57 -0.58 -24.38 14.07
C TYR A 57 -0.29 -23.60 15.34
N SER A 58 -0.91 -22.39 15.47
CA SER A 58 -0.78 -21.54 16.65
C SER A 58 -1.62 -22.04 17.82
N GLY A 59 -1.08 -21.97 19.04
CA GLY A 59 -1.83 -22.26 20.29
C GLY A 59 -2.93 -21.26 20.64
N THR A 60 -3.01 -20.11 19.96
CA THR A 60 -4.04 -19.08 20.23
C THR A 60 -5.40 -19.38 19.62
N THR A 61 -5.50 -20.34 18.71
CA THR A 61 -6.74 -20.79 18.09
C THR A 61 -7.01 -22.25 18.42
N PHE A 62 -8.29 -22.63 18.50
CA PHE A 62 -8.74 -24.01 18.65
C PHE A 62 -9.19 -24.65 17.33
N ASN A 63 -9.08 -23.93 16.21
CA ASN A 63 -9.35 -24.49 14.88
C ASN A 63 -8.10 -25.22 14.36
N ARG A 64 -7.87 -26.42 14.86
CA ARG A 64 -6.75 -27.30 14.57
C ARG A 64 -7.28 -28.71 14.27
N PRO A 65 -6.91 -29.29 13.12
CA PRO A 65 -7.52 -30.54 12.66
C PRO A 65 -7.37 -31.70 13.65
N ASP A 66 -6.16 -31.96 14.11
CA ASP A 66 -5.89 -33.10 14.99
C ASP A 66 -6.34 -32.85 16.43
N LEU A 67 -6.28 -31.62 16.92
CA LEU A 67 -6.89 -31.28 18.19
C LEU A 67 -8.40 -31.56 18.19
N ASN A 68 -9.10 -31.08 17.16
CA ASN A 68 -10.54 -31.27 17.05
C ASN A 68 -10.91 -32.75 16.88
N ARG A 69 -10.12 -33.51 16.11
CA ARG A 69 -10.26 -34.95 15.98
C ARG A 69 -10.06 -35.66 17.33
N MET A 70 -9.00 -35.32 18.06
CA MET A 70 -8.71 -35.87 19.37
C MET A 70 -9.84 -35.65 20.38
N ILE A 71 -10.34 -34.39 20.44
CA ILE A 71 -11.45 -34.04 21.34
C ILE A 71 -12.70 -34.84 20.97
N LYS A 72 -13.02 -34.91 19.67
CA LYS A 72 -14.15 -35.71 19.19
C LYS A 72 -13.99 -37.19 19.53
N ASP A 73 -12.85 -37.80 19.24
CA ASP A 73 -12.55 -39.17 19.52
C ASP A 73 -12.59 -39.47 21.03
N ALA A 74 -12.26 -38.49 21.87
CA ALA A 74 -12.34 -38.59 23.31
C ALA A 74 -13.79 -38.51 23.84
N MET A 75 -14.63 -37.66 23.22
CA MET A 75 -16.05 -37.54 23.59
C MET A 75 -16.90 -38.69 23.08
N ASP A 76 -16.54 -39.27 21.95
CA ASP A 76 -17.23 -40.44 21.34
C ASP A 76 -16.80 -41.76 22.00
N ASP A 77 -15.76 -41.78 22.86
CA ASP A 77 -15.26 -42.97 23.54
C ASP A 77 -16.19 -43.36 24.69
N PRO A 78 -16.74 -44.59 24.69
CA PRO A 78 -17.64 -45.03 25.75
C PRO A 78 -16.94 -45.31 27.09
N GLU A 79 -15.60 -45.39 27.10
CA GLU A 79 -14.83 -45.66 28.30
C GLU A 79 -14.06 -44.41 28.76
N PRO A 80 -13.94 -44.19 30.09
CA PRO A 80 -13.15 -43.08 30.62
C PRO A 80 -11.73 -43.06 30.05
N SER A 81 -11.30 -41.88 29.59
CA SER A 81 -9.99 -41.71 28.96
C SER A 81 -9.34 -40.38 29.35
N GLY A 82 -8.08 -40.20 28.99
CA GLY A 82 -7.36 -38.95 29.29
C GLY A 82 -6.67 -38.37 28.06
N ILE A 83 -6.46 -37.08 28.09
CA ILE A 83 -5.65 -36.32 27.13
C ILE A 83 -4.36 -35.91 27.83
N MET A 84 -3.21 -36.28 27.25
CA MET A 84 -1.90 -35.98 27.79
C MET A 84 -1.13 -35.05 26.85
N VAL A 85 -0.64 -33.95 27.38
CA VAL A 85 0.17 -32.94 26.69
C VAL A 85 1.47 -32.67 27.41
N LYS A 86 2.49 -32.13 26.70
CA LYS A 86 3.74 -31.72 27.32
C LYS A 86 3.53 -30.59 28.31
N ASP A 87 2.82 -29.55 27.90
CA ASP A 87 2.45 -28.38 28.70
C ASP A 87 1.10 -27.83 28.25
N MET A 88 0.44 -27.04 29.09
CA MET A 88 -0.88 -26.46 28.81
C MET A 88 -0.88 -25.60 27.54
N SER A 89 0.24 -24.98 27.20
CA SER A 89 0.36 -24.14 25.99
C SER A 89 0.24 -24.94 24.70
N ARG A 90 0.50 -26.24 24.72
CA ARG A 90 0.31 -27.15 23.56
C ARG A 90 -1.17 -27.35 23.29
N PHE A 91 -1.95 -27.58 24.35
CA PHE A 91 -3.40 -27.67 24.24
C PHE A 91 -4.03 -26.34 23.82
N GLY A 92 -3.69 -25.21 24.51
CA GLY A 92 -4.20 -23.90 24.12
C GLY A 92 -3.64 -22.73 24.93
N ARG A 93 -3.48 -21.58 24.23
CA ARG A 93 -3.09 -20.29 24.85
C ARG A 93 -4.27 -19.31 24.95
N ASN A 94 -5.49 -19.76 24.68
CA ASN A 94 -6.72 -18.98 24.90
C ASN A 94 -7.36 -19.46 26.20
N ASN A 95 -7.18 -18.68 27.25
CA ASN A 95 -7.64 -19.02 28.60
C ASN A 95 -9.13 -19.41 28.64
N ALA A 96 -9.99 -18.63 28.02
CA ALA A 96 -11.44 -18.90 28.05
C ALA A 96 -11.79 -20.26 27.44
N MET A 97 -11.19 -20.59 26.28
CA MET A 97 -11.42 -21.88 25.61
C MET A 97 -10.76 -23.04 26.36
N PHE A 98 -9.56 -22.81 26.92
CA PHE A 98 -8.87 -23.83 27.71
C PHE A 98 -9.71 -24.22 28.92
N MET A 99 -10.15 -23.25 29.73
CA MET A 99 -10.97 -23.48 30.93
C MET A 99 -12.31 -24.12 30.58
N TYR A 100 -12.95 -23.66 29.48
CA TYR A 100 -14.21 -24.28 28.99
C TYR A 100 -14.07 -25.78 28.72
N TYR A 101 -12.97 -26.20 28.09
CA TYR A 101 -12.74 -27.63 27.85
C TYR A 101 -12.40 -28.38 29.14
N VAL A 102 -11.50 -27.86 29.97
CA VAL A 102 -10.96 -28.58 31.12
C VAL A 102 -11.91 -28.58 32.33
N GLU A 103 -12.71 -27.52 32.51
CA GLU A 103 -13.66 -27.41 33.64
C GLU A 103 -15.09 -27.83 33.29
N GLU A 104 -15.49 -27.74 32.01
CA GLU A 104 -16.86 -28.03 31.58
C GLU A 104 -16.94 -29.32 30.74
N ILE A 105 -16.25 -29.33 29.58
CA ILE A 105 -16.45 -30.39 28.59
C ILE A 105 -15.83 -31.71 29.05
N PHE A 106 -14.59 -31.69 29.53
CA PHE A 106 -13.87 -32.90 29.90
C PHE A 106 -14.49 -33.61 31.11
N PRO A 107 -14.79 -32.90 32.22
CA PRO A 107 -15.46 -33.55 33.36
C PRO A 107 -16.84 -34.16 33.01
N ASN A 108 -17.62 -33.47 32.18
CA ASN A 108 -18.94 -33.95 31.75
C ASN A 108 -18.89 -35.20 30.84
N ASN A 109 -17.72 -35.54 30.30
CA ASN A 109 -17.50 -36.71 29.42
C ASN A 109 -16.48 -37.68 30.00
N ASP A 110 -16.19 -37.64 31.30
CA ASP A 110 -15.22 -38.49 31.99
C ASP A 110 -13.82 -38.48 31.33
N ILE A 111 -13.42 -37.32 30.76
CA ILE A 111 -12.11 -37.12 30.12
C ILE A 111 -11.16 -36.47 31.12
N LEU A 112 -10.02 -37.06 31.37
CA LEU A 112 -8.96 -36.48 32.20
C LEU A 112 -8.01 -35.64 31.38
N PHE A 113 -7.46 -34.57 31.96
CA PHE A 113 -6.46 -33.73 31.34
C PHE A 113 -5.15 -33.73 32.14
N ILE A 114 -4.03 -34.01 31.45
CA ILE A 114 -2.72 -34.14 32.06
C ILE A 114 -1.71 -33.29 31.26
N ALA A 115 -1.07 -32.31 31.92
CA ALA A 115 0.02 -31.50 31.34
C ALA A 115 1.30 -31.71 32.19
N LEU A 116 2.27 -32.41 31.62
CA LEU A 116 3.42 -32.92 32.35
C LEU A 116 4.31 -31.83 32.95
N ASN A 117 4.70 -30.83 32.17
CA ASN A 117 5.62 -29.76 32.62
C ASN A 117 4.95 -28.70 33.51
N ASP A 118 3.62 -28.69 33.52
CA ASP A 118 2.87 -27.75 34.35
C ASP A 118 2.36 -28.39 35.64
N ASP A 119 2.67 -29.67 35.85
CA ASP A 119 2.19 -30.48 37.00
C ASP A 119 0.67 -30.40 37.16
N VAL A 120 -0.05 -30.45 36.02
CA VAL A 120 -1.51 -30.48 35.97
C VAL A 120 -1.96 -31.89 35.70
N ASP A 121 -2.76 -32.45 36.60
CA ASP A 121 -3.39 -33.75 36.46
C ASP A 121 -4.76 -33.67 37.12
N THR A 122 -5.83 -33.66 36.29
CA THR A 122 -7.21 -33.46 36.77
C THR A 122 -7.76 -34.65 37.58
N ARG A 123 -6.99 -35.70 37.82
CA ARG A 123 -7.33 -36.77 38.78
C ARG A 123 -7.20 -36.33 40.24
N PHE A 124 -6.42 -35.29 40.47
CA PHE A 124 -6.10 -34.81 41.83
C PHE A 124 -6.64 -33.40 41.99
N ASP A 125 -7.27 -33.13 43.11
CA ASP A 125 -7.91 -31.81 43.42
C ASP A 125 -6.91 -30.65 43.61
N GLU A 126 -5.59 -30.91 43.58
CA GLU A 126 -4.54 -29.91 43.85
C GLU A 126 -4.24 -28.96 42.68
N ASN A 127 -5.17 -28.77 41.76
CA ASN A 127 -4.93 -27.94 40.54
C ASN A 127 -5.31 -26.46 40.70
N GLU A 128 -5.30 -25.88 41.92
CA GLU A 128 -5.67 -24.47 42.21
C GLU A 128 -4.89 -23.46 41.36
N MET A 129 -3.65 -23.80 40.97
CA MET A 129 -2.79 -22.93 40.18
C MET A 129 -3.04 -23.01 38.67
N MET A 130 -3.86 -23.94 38.16
CA MET A 130 -4.12 -24.14 36.74
C MET A 130 -4.72 -22.90 36.04
N PRO A 131 -5.74 -22.20 36.63
CA PRO A 131 -6.28 -20.98 36.02
C PRO A 131 -5.24 -19.88 35.91
N PHE A 132 -4.37 -19.74 36.92
CA PHE A 132 -3.28 -18.77 36.92
C PHE A 132 -2.26 -19.03 35.81
N LYS A 133 -1.82 -20.28 35.65
CA LYS A 133 -0.90 -20.70 34.58
C LYS A 133 -1.53 -20.43 33.18
N SER A 134 -2.82 -20.68 33.03
CA SER A 134 -3.54 -20.41 31.78
C SER A 134 -3.59 -18.92 31.44
N ILE A 135 -3.88 -18.06 32.43
CA ILE A 135 -3.86 -16.60 32.29
C ILE A 135 -2.44 -16.11 31.90
N MET A 136 -1.40 -16.63 32.57
CA MET A 136 -0.01 -16.26 32.26
C MET A 136 0.41 -16.65 30.84
N ASN A 137 -0.05 -17.81 30.35
CA ASN A 137 0.18 -18.23 28.96
C ASN A 137 -0.48 -17.28 27.95
N GLU A 138 -1.71 -16.82 28.22
CA GLU A 138 -2.39 -15.83 27.39
C GLU A 138 -1.69 -14.47 27.44
N TYR A 139 -1.28 -14.03 28.63
CA TYR A 139 -0.56 -12.78 28.81
C TYR A 139 0.78 -12.77 28.05
N SER A 140 1.55 -13.83 28.13
CA SER A 140 2.82 -13.99 27.39
C SER A 140 2.63 -13.89 25.89
N ALA A 141 1.59 -14.53 25.35
CA ALA A 141 1.24 -14.44 23.94
C ALA A 141 0.85 -13.01 23.51
N ARG A 142 0.09 -12.30 24.36
CA ARG A 142 -0.30 -10.89 24.16
C ARG A 142 0.91 -9.96 24.21
N ASP A 143 1.80 -10.14 25.18
CA ASP A 143 3.00 -9.32 25.34
C ASP A 143 3.96 -9.50 24.17
N THR A 144 4.22 -10.73 23.76
CA THR A 144 5.00 -11.04 22.55
C THR A 144 4.41 -10.34 21.30
N SER A 145 3.08 -10.41 21.12
CA SER A 145 2.42 -9.72 20.03
C SER A 145 2.59 -8.20 20.08
N LYS A 146 2.53 -7.59 21.27
CA LYS A 146 2.79 -6.14 21.45
C LYS A 146 4.24 -5.78 21.10
N LYS A 147 5.21 -6.56 21.58
CA LYS A 147 6.64 -6.37 21.30
C LYS A 147 6.92 -6.45 19.80
N ILE A 148 6.40 -7.46 19.09
CA ILE A 148 6.55 -7.60 17.64
C ILE A 148 5.96 -6.39 16.90
N ARG A 149 4.76 -5.93 17.30
CA ARG A 149 4.13 -4.75 16.66
C ARG A 149 4.94 -3.48 16.90
N SER A 150 5.47 -3.29 18.11
CA SER A 150 6.34 -2.15 18.45
C SER A 150 7.59 -2.15 17.57
N VAL A 151 8.31 -3.27 17.50
CA VAL A 151 9.50 -3.40 16.64
C VAL A 151 9.18 -3.14 15.18
N LYS A 152 8.08 -3.72 14.66
CA LYS A 152 7.64 -3.46 13.27
C LYS A 152 7.33 -1.97 13.04
N LYS A 153 6.68 -1.31 13.98
CA LYS A 153 6.38 0.13 13.89
C LYS A 153 7.65 0.97 13.90
N THR A 154 8.59 0.70 14.81
CA THR A 154 9.88 1.39 14.86
C THR A 154 10.68 1.19 13.57
N THR A 155 10.77 -0.05 13.07
CA THR A 155 11.43 -0.34 11.79
C THR A 155 10.73 0.37 10.62
N ALA A 156 9.41 0.45 10.60
CA ALA A 156 8.68 1.17 9.56
C ALA A 156 8.96 2.68 9.61
N LEU A 157 9.01 3.29 10.79
CA LEU A 157 9.31 4.71 10.99
C LEU A 157 10.75 5.06 10.58
N SER A 158 11.70 4.14 10.75
CA SER A 158 13.07 4.30 10.25
C SER A 158 13.24 4.00 8.75
N GLY A 159 12.16 3.72 8.02
CA GLY A 159 12.21 3.39 6.60
C GLY A 159 12.73 1.98 6.29
N GLY A 160 12.85 1.12 7.29
CA GLY A 160 13.29 -0.26 7.12
C GLY A 160 12.22 -1.15 6.50
N PHE A 161 12.64 -2.12 5.71
CA PHE A 161 11.77 -3.13 5.14
C PHE A 161 11.23 -4.07 6.24
N CYS A 162 9.91 -4.24 6.29
CA CYS A 162 9.21 -5.06 7.29
C CYS A 162 8.48 -6.26 6.68
N GLY A 163 8.53 -6.43 5.37
CA GLY A 163 7.84 -7.51 4.66
C GLY A 163 8.57 -8.85 4.77
N SER A 164 7.84 -9.95 4.61
CA SER A 164 8.43 -11.29 4.53
C SER A 164 9.14 -11.54 3.19
N PHE A 165 8.76 -10.80 2.15
CA PHE A 165 9.28 -10.98 0.79
C PHE A 165 9.44 -9.62 0.11
N ALA A 166 10.57 -9.43 -0.59
CA ALA A 166 10.78 -8.24 -1.40
C ALA A 166 9.70 -8.08 -2.48
N PRO A 167 9.29 -6.85 -2.80
CA PRO A 167 8.47 -6.56 -3.97
C PRO A 167 9.18 -7.00 -5.26
N TYR A 168 8.43 -7.38 -6.29
CA TYR A 168 8.98 -7.72 -7.60
C TYR A 168 9.79 -6.54 -8.16
N GLY A 169 10.98 -6.78 -8.68
CA GLY A 169 11.95 -5.74 -9.05
C GLY A 169 12.99 -5.43 -7.97
N TYR A 170 12.81 -5.96 -6.76
CA TYR A 170 13.75 -5.81 -5.65
C TYR A 170 14.09 -7.14 -5.01
N VAL A 171 15.26 -7.19 -4.36
CA VAL A 171 15.70 -8.25 -3.46
C VAL A 171 16.01 -7.65 -2.09
N VAL A 172 15.93 -8.48 -1.06
CA VAL A 172 16.37 -8.08 0.29
C VAL A 172 17.89 -8.15 0.34
N ASP A 173 18.52 -7.12 0.87
CA ASP A 173 19.95 -7.07 1.07
C ASP A 173 20.41 -8.22 2.00
N PRO A 174 21.33 -9.11 1.57
CA PRO A 174 21.84 -10.20 2.39
C PRO A 174 22.49 -9.76 3.70
N GLU A 175 23.16 -8.61 3.69
CA GLU A 175 23.84 -8.05 4.86
C GLU A 175 22.87 -7.29 5.78
N ASN A 176 21.85 -6.66 5.21
CA ASN A 176 20.85 -5.90 5.96
C ASN A 176 19.43 -6.24 5.54
N LYS A 177 18.80 -7.21 6.21
CA LYS A 177 17.42 -7.65 5.93
C LYS A 177 16.35 -6.54 5.97
N ARG A 178 16.70 -5.34 6.40
CA ARG A 178 15.81 -4.17 6.42
C ARG A 178 15.95 -3.26 5.22
N LYS A 179 16.87 -3.56 4.29
CA LYS A 179 17.14 -2.78 3.08
C LYS A 179 16.72 -3.55 1.83
N LEU A 180 16.24 -2.81 0.82
CA LEU A 180 15.94 -3.34 -0.51
C LEU A 180 17.03 -2.93 -1.49
N LEU A 181 17.45 -3.87 -2.34
CA LEU A 181 18.34 -3.65 -3.48
C LEU A 181 17.57 -3.93 -4.77
N VAL A 182 17.95 -3.26 -5.86
CA VAL A 182 17.34 -3.49 -7.18
C VAL A 182 17.73 -4.89 -7.67
N ASP A 183 16.73 -5.66 -8.10
CA ASP A 183 16.94 -6.98 -8.71
C ASP A 183 17.21 -6.81 -10.21
N PRO A 184 18.43 -7.11 -10.71
CA PRO A 184 18.77 -6.93 -12.11
C PRO A 184 17.91 -7.75 -13.07
N ASP A 185 17.36 -8.90 -12.63
CA ASP A 185 16.55 -9.78 -13.48
C ASP A 185 15.12 -9.26 -13.65
N THR A 186 14.53 -8.68 -12.60
CA THR A 186 13.10 -8.32 -12.58
C THR A 186 12.83 -6.81 -12.65
N ALA A 187 13.80 -5.96 -12.33
CA ALA A 187 13.65 -4.52 -12.47
C ALA A 187 13.39 -4.06 -13.92
N PRO A 188 14.03 -4.62 -14.97
CA PRO A 188 13.70 -4.32 -16.35
C PRO A 188 12.24 -4.63 -16.71
N ILE A 189 11.68 -5.72 -16.14
CA ILE A 189 10.28 -6.10 -16.35
C ILE A 189 9.34 -5.06 -15.72
N VAL A 190 9.67 -4.58 -14.52
CA VAL A 190 8.92 -3.50 -13.86
C VAL A 190 8.95 -2.23 -14.71
N LYS A 191 10.12 -1.80 -15.19
CA LYS A 191 10.25 -0.66 -16.12
C LYS A 191 9.37 -0.83 -17.35
N ARG A 192 9.40 -2.02 -17.98
CA ARG A 192 8.58 -2.35 -19.15
C ARG A 192 7.08 -2.28 -18.86
N ILE A 193 6.62 -2.72 -17.69
CA ILE A 193 5.22 -2.63 -17.27
C ILE A 193 4.77 -1.15 -17.21
N PHE A 194 5.61 -0.27 -16.66
CA PHE A 194 5.34 1.16 -16.60
C PHE A 194 5.34 1.80 -18.00
N GLU A 195 6.32 1.45 -18.86
CA GLU A 195 6.37 1.93 -20.24
C GLU A 195 5.15 1.49 -21.06
N LEU A 196 4.73 0.23 -20.99
CA LEU A 196 3.52 -0.25 -21.64
C LEU A 196 2.28 0.50 -21.14
N SER A 197 2.22 0.82 -19.86
CA SER A 197 1.14 1.63 -19.29
C SER A 197 1.18 3.06 -19.82
N LYS A 198 2.36 3.68 -19.92
CA LYS A 198 2.60 5.01 -20.49
C LYS A 198 2.15 5.08 -21.96
N GLN A 199 2.38 4.03 -22.75
CA GLN A 199 1.90 3.88 -24.13
C GLN A 199 0.37 3.72 -24.22
N GLY A 200 -0.34 3.68 -23.11
CA GLY A 200 -1.81 3.62 -23.04
C GLY A 200 -2.40 2.21 -23.01
N ASN A 201 -1.56 1.18 -22.90
CA ASN A 201 -2.06 -0.18 -22.74
C ASN A 201 -2.84 -0.33 -21.42
N SER A 202 -3.93 -1.08 -21.46
CA SER A 202 -4.69 -1.41 -20.25
C SER A 202 -3.95 -2.46 -19.43
N VAL A 203 -4.24 -2.54 -18.13
CA VAL A 203 -3.68 -3.57 -17.25
C VAL A 203 -3.93 -5.01 -17.76
N HIS A 204 -5.03 -5.23 -18.49
CA HIS A 204 -5.35 -6.51 -19.14
C HIS A 204 -4.46 -6.78 -20.36
N GLN A 205 -4.21 -5.76 -21.20
CA GLN A 205 -3.30 -5.88 -22.35
C GLN A 205 -1.86 -6.12 -21.86
N ILE A 206 -1.40 -5.37 -20.88
CA ILE A 206 -0.06 -5.56 -20.28
C ILE A 206 0.08 -6.97 -19.73
N ALA A 207 -0.91 -7.46 -18.96
CA ALA A 207 -0.90 -8.82 -18.44
C ALA A 207 -0.81 -9.86 -19.57
N ARG A 208 -1.59 -9.68 -20.63
CA ARG A 208 -1.57 -10.56 -21.80
C ARG A 208 -0.21 -10.58 -22.50
N THR A 209 0.39 -9.41 -22.75
CA THR A 209 1.73 -9.29 -23.33
C THR A 209 2.77 -10.03 -22.49
N LEU A 210 2.74 -9.89 -21.15
CA LEU A 210 3.66 -10.59 -20.26
C LEU A 210 3.45 -12.12 -20.27
N CYS A 211 2.20 -12.58 -20.43
CA CYS A 211 1.91 -14.02 -20.61
C CYS A 211 2.48 -14.54 -21.93
N GLU A 212 2.25 -13.80 -23.04
CA GLU A 212 2.73 -14.14 -24.39
C GLU A 212 4.27 -14.20 -24.43
N ASP A 213 4.95 -13.33 -23.69
CA ASP A 213 6.41 -13.30 -23.58
C ASP A 213 6.97 -14.35 -22.60
N GLY A 214 6.13 -15.15 -21.95
CA GLY A 214 6.57 -16.17 -21.00
C GLY A 214 7.20 -15.66 -19.72
N VAL A 215 6.91 -14.42 -19.31
CA VAL A 215 7.47 -13.81 -18.11
C VAL A 215 6.90 -14.46 -16.86
N LEU A 216 7.76 -14.89 -15.93
CA LEU A 216 7.32 -15.49 -14.66
C LEU A 216 6.58 -14.47 -13.78
N ILE A 217 5.43 -14.86 -13.23
CA ILE A 217 4.73 -14.05 -12.23
C ILE A 217 5.58 -13.90 -10.95
N PRO A 218 5.39 -12.83 -10.15
CA PRO A 218 6.23 -12.55 -8.97
C PRO A 218 6.38 -13.73 -8.00
N ARG A 219 5.30 -14.50 -7.80
CA ARG A 219 5.32 -15.68 -6.93
C ARG A 219 6.13 -16.83 -7.53
N ALA A 220 6.01 -17.08 -8.83
CA ALA A 220 6.74 -18.15 -9.52
C ALA A 220 8.24 -17.83 -9.62
N TYR A 221 8.58 -16.57 -9.92
CA TYR A 221 9.97 -16.13 -9.93
C TYR A 221 10.66 -16.36 -8.58
N ARG A 222 9.99 -16.02 -7.49
CA ARG A 222 10.50 -16.28 -6.13
C ARG A 222 10.70 -17.78 -5.86
N ALA A 223 9.74 -18.60 -6.26
CA ALA A 223 9.85 -20.07 -6.11
C ALA A 223 11.00 -20.63 -6.94
N MET A 224 11.26 -20.07 -8.12
CA MET A 224 12.42 -20.40 -8.95
C MET A 224 13.73 -20.07 -8.22
N LYS A 225 13.86 -18.85 -7.69
CA LYS A 225 15.06 -18.44 -6.93
C LYS A 225 15.31 -19.30 -5.69
N ASN A 226 14.25 -19.80 -5.07
CA ASN A 226 14.34 -20.70 -3.90
C ASN A 226 14.47 -22.19 -4.26
N GLY A 227 14.55 -22.55 -5.55
CA GLY A 227 14.63 -23.95 -6.00
C GLY A 227 13.36 -24.77 -5.74
N THR A 228 12.21 -24.12 -5.49
CA THR A 228 10.95 -24.79 -5.13
C THR A 228 9.88 -24.73 -6.23
N LEU A 229 10.21 -24.18 -7.40
CA LEU A 229 9.22 -24.01 -8.49
C LEU A 229 8.71 -25.37 -9.00
N GLU A 230 9.58 -26.34 -9.21
CA GLU A 230 9.25 -27.65 -9.76
C GLU A 230 8.55 -28.57 -8.73
N THR A 231 8.87 -28.42 -7.46
CA THR A 231 8.33 -29.26 -6.38
C THR A 231 6.98 -28.75 -5.84
N SER A 232 6.60 -27.51 -6.17
CA SER A 232 5.39 -26.90 -5.66
C SER A 232 4.19 -27.15 -6.57
N THR A 233 3.21 -27.90 -6.09
CA THR A 233 1.93 -28.17 -6.77
C THR A 233 1.09 -26.91 -7.06
N GLY A 234 1.51 -25.73 -6.52
CA GLY A 234 0.78 -24.47 -6.64
C GLY A 234 1.04 -23.64 -7.91
N PHE A 235 1.91 -24.11 -8.83
CA PHE A 235 2.32 -23.35 -10.02
C PHE A 235 1.95 -24.06 -11.33
N LYS A 236 0.66 -24.38 -11.51
CA LYS A 236 0.18 -24.96 -12.77
C LYS A 236 0.46 -24.03 -13.97
N PHE A 237 0.41 -22.72 -13.77
CA PHE A 237 0.66 -21.69 -14.80
C PHE A 237 1.58 -20.58 -14.26
N PRO A 238 2.91 -20.79 -14.28
CA PRO A 238 3.87 -19.88 -13.66
C PRO A 238 4.01 -18.53 -14.39
N THR A 239 3.50 -18.42 -15.62
CA THR A 239 3.54 -17.21 -16.46
C THR A 239 2.16 -16.55 -16.63
N ASP A 240 1.13 -17.02 -15.91
CA ASP A 240 -0.24 -16.49 -16.03
C ASP A 240 -0.39 -15.16 -15.26
N TRP A 241 -0.01 -14.07 -15.93
CA TRP A 241 -0.22 -12.73 -15.42
C TRP A 241 -1.68 -12.33 -15.46
N VAL A 242 -2.20 -11.89 -14.34
CA VAL A 242 -3.55 -11.32 -14.25
C VAL A 242 -3.50 -9.81 -14.08
N ALA A 243 -4.52 -9.12 -14.56
CA ALA A 243 -4.62 -7.65 -14.47
C ALA A 243 -4.42 -7.11 -13.04
N LYS A 244 -4.80 -7.88 -12.01
CA LYS A 244 -4.60 -7.53 -10.61
C LYS A 244 -3.11 -7.42 -10.26
N ASN A 245 -2.26 -8.33 -10.74
CA ASN A 245 -0.82 -8.30 -10.47
C ASN A 245 -0.17 -7.07 -11.09
N VAL A 246 -0.51 -6.78 -12.35
CA VAL A 246 -0.04 -5.57 -13.04
C VAL A 246 -0.49 -4.31 -12.31
N LYS A 247 -1.76 -4.23 -11.92
CA LYS A 247 -2.29 -3.09 -11.17
C LYS A 247 -1.58 -2.89 -9.83
N MET A 248 -1.31 -3.96 -9.10
CA MET A 248 -0.58 -3.89 -7.82
C MET A 248 0.84 -3.35 -8.00
N ILE A 249 1.51 -3.69 -9.10
CA ILE A 249 2.83 -3.14 -9.44
C ILE A 249 2.71 -1.65 -9.75
N LEU A 250 1.83 -1.27 -10.66
CA LEU A 250 1.67 0.12 -11.10
C LEU A 250 1.23 1.09 -9.98
N GLU A 251 0.52 0.62 -8.96
CA GLU A 251 0.05 1.44 -7.81
C GLU A 251 1.05 1.46 -6.62
N ASN A 252 2.15 0.72 -6.68
CA ASN A 252 3.04 0.58 -5.53
C ASN A 252 4.15 1.62 -5.52
N GLN A 253 4.10 2.54 -4.56
CA GLN A 253 5.08 3.62 -4.38
C GLN A 253 6.51 3.13 -4.02
N VAL A 254 6.69 1.85 -3.75
CA VAL A 254 8.03 1.28 -3.51
C VAL A 254 8.96 1.49 -4.71
N TYR A 255 8.41 1.55 -5.93
CA TYR A 255 9.18 1.77 -7.15
C TYR A 255 9.74 3.19 -7.29
N LEU A 256 9.24 4.13 -6.48
CA LEU A 256 9.79 5.49 -6.31
C LEU A 256 10.94 5.56 -5.27
N GLY A 257 11.37 4.42 -4.74
CA GLY A 257 12.32 4.39 -3.63
C GLY A 257 11.70 4.70 -2.26
N HIS A 258 10.36 4.68 -2.14
CA HIS A 258 9.64 5.00 -0.90
C HIS A 258 9.21 3.73 -0.17
N MET A 259 9.55 3.63 1.12
CA MET A 259 9.02 2.54 1.95
C MET A 259 7.63 2.88 2.46
N VAL A 260 6.64 2.08 2.08
CA VAL A 260 5.25 2.24 2.53
C VAL A 260 4.83 1.07 3.39
N SER A 261 4.65 1.34 4.66
CA SER A 261 4.31 0.37 5.69
C SER A 261 2.95 0.66 6.32
N HIS A 262 2.47 -0.22 7.18
CA HIS A 262 1.20 -0.08 7.91
C HIS A 262 -0.05 -0.02 7.04
N LYS A 263 -0.02 -0.68 5.86
CA LYS A 263 -1.19 -0.76 4.95
C LYS A 263 -2.32 -1.64 5.51
N THR A 264 -1.98 -2.59 6.38
CA THR A 264 -2.92 -3.51 7.03
C THR A 264 -2.53 -3.75 8.47
N GLN A 265 -3.50 -4.00 9.32
CA GLN A 265 -3.30 -4.43 10.72
C GLN A 265 -4.19 -5.61 11.05
N THR A 266 -3.80 -6.43 12.02
CA THR A 266 -4.64 -7.52 12.53
C THR A 266 -5.56 -6.98 13.64
N LYS A 267 -6.82 -7.47 13.69
CA LYS A 267 -7.79 -7.03 14.71
C LYS A 267 -7.28 -7.23 16.13
N SER A 268 -6.69 -8.39 16.41
CA SER A 268 -6.11 -8.71 17.72
C SER A 268 -5.04 -9.79 17.60
N PHE A 269 -4.38 -10.13 18.71
CA PHE A 269 -3.44 -11.25 18.73
C PHE A 269 -4.13 -12.61 18.57
N LYS A 270 -5.41 -12.73 18.97
CA LYS A 270 -6.25 -13.92 18.77
C LYS A 270 -6.85 -13.96 17.36
N ASN A 271 -7.28 -12.80 16.82
CA ASN A 271 -7.88 -12.69 15.49
C ASN A 271 -6.88 -12.09 14.49
N LYS A 272 -6.22 -12.96 13.73
CA LYS A 272 -5.19 -12.59 12.73
C LYS A 272 -5.77 -12.08 11.41
N LYS A 273 -7.10 -11.92 11.28
CA LYS A 273 -7.71 -11.38 10.05
C LYS A 273 -7.19 -9.98 9.77
N PRO A 274 -6.55 -9.74 8.60
CA PRO A 274 -6.05 -8.43 8.24
C PRO A 274 -7.22 -7.47 7.95
N VAL A 275 -7.09 -6.24 8.43
CA VAL A 275 -7.99 -5.12 8.16
C VAL A 275 -7.16 -4.04 7.47
N ALA A 276 -7.71 -3.45 6.40
CA ALA A 276 -7.06 -2.34 5.72
C ALA A 276 -7.03 -1.11 6.63
N VAL A 277 -5.90 -0.41 6.60
CA VAL A 277 -5.70 0.86 7.30
C VAL A 277 -5.94 2.00 6.30
N PRO A 278 -6.63 3.09 6.68
CA PRO A 278 -6.78 4.28 5.85
C PRO A 278 -5.43 4.78 5.32
N LYS A 279 -5.41 5.36 4.11
CA LYS A 279 -4.16 5.80 3.49
C LYS A 279 -3.45 6.91 4.26
N GLU A 280 -4.21 7.71 4.98
CA GLU A 280 -3.76 8.82 5.82
C GLU A 280 -2.93 8.35 7.02
N GLU A 281 -3.15 7.10 7.45
CA GLU A 281 -2.42 6.47 8.56
C GLU A 281 -1.23 5.60 8.09
N TRP A 282 -0.98 5.52 6.78
CA TRP A 282 0.17 4.76 6.28
C TRP A 282 1.48 5.43 6.67
N ILE A 283 2.47 4.63 7.04
CA ILE A 283 3.82 5.11 7.31
C ILE A 283 4.57 5.13 5.98
N ILE A 284 4.87 6.34 5.47
CA ILE A 284 5.59 6.53 4.22
C ILE A 284 6.91 7.22 4.53
N VAL A 285 8.02 6.53 4.28
CA VAL A 285 9.38 7.09 4.38
C VAL A 285 9.97 7.17 2.98
N ARG A 286 10.35 8.39 2.57
CA ARG A 286 10.84 8.66 1.21
C ARG A 286 12.33 8.32 1.08
N ASN A 287 12.76 7.96 -0.13
CA ASN A 287 14.16 7.78 -0.52
C ASN A 287 14.94 6.80 0.39
N THR A 288 14.33 5.66 0.70
CA THR A 288 14.95 4.62 1.54
C THR A 288 15.82 3.63 0.75
N HIS A 289 15.61 3.54 -0.55
CA HIS A 289 16.29 2.63 -1.47
C HIS A 289 16.29 3.21 -2.90
N GLU A 290 17.06 2.62 -3.80
CA GLU A 290 17.15 3.04 -5.19
C GLU A 290 15.78 2.92 -5.89
N ALA A 291 15.35 4.00 -6.57
CA ALA A 291 14.11 4.01 -7.34
C ALA A 291 14.28 3.28 -8.68
N ILE A 292 13.31 2.44 -9.05
CA ILE A 292 13.26 1.81 -10.38
C ILE A 292 12.57 2.73 -11.38
N ILE A 293 11.60 3.54 -10.91
CA ILE A 293 10.75 4.42 -11.71
C ILE A 293 10.87 5.84 -11.16
N ASP A 294 10.96 6.82 -12.05
CA ASP A 294 10.93 8.23 -11.70
C ASP A 294 9.52 8.71 -11.30
N GLU A 295 9.46 9.81 -10.57
CA GLU A 295 8.20 10.36 -10.02
C GLU A 295 7.25 10.80 -11.14
N GLU A 296 7.78 11.37 -12.23
CA GLU A 296 6.99 11.85 -13.37
C GLU A 296 6.26 10.69 -14.07
N THR A 297 7.00 9.61 -14.40
CA THR A 297 6.43 8.40 -15.00
C THR A 297 5.40 7.75 -14.08
N PHE A 298 5.67 7.69 -12.79
CA PHE A 298 4.73 7.12 -11.83
C PHE A 298 3.43 7.92 -11.76
N GLU A 299 3.51 9.25 -11.58
CA GLU A 299 2.32 10.13 -11.53
C GLU A 299 1.50 10.06 -12.82
N LEU A 300 2.17 10.03 -13.98
CA LEU A 300 1.53 9.88 -15.28
C LEU A 300 0.70 8.59 -15.34
N VAL A 301 1.31 7.48 -14.92
CA VAL A 301 0.64 6.17 -14.90
C VAL A 301 -0.51 6.14 -13.90
N GLN A 302 -0.40 6.80 -12.72
CA GLN A 302 -1.52 6.90 -11.77
C GLN A 302 -2.73 7.60 -12.40
N LYS A 303 -2.51 8.67 -13.18
CA LYS A 303 -3.59 9.36 -13.92
C LYS A 303 -4.27 8.42 -14.93
N PHE A 304 -3.52 7.55 -15.61
CA PHE A 304 -4.07 6.55 -16.52
C PHE A 304 -4.94 5.48 -15.83
N ILE A 305 -4.50 5.02 -14.66
CA ILE A 305 -5.18 3.95 -13.92
C ILE A 305 -6.46 4.49 -13.26
N SER A 306 -6.46 5.74 -12.79
CA SER A 306 -7.61 6.36 -12.10
C SER A 306 -8.83 6.56 -13.01
N VAL A 307 -8.62 6.66 -14.32
CA VAL A 307 -9.69 6.80 -15.30
C VAL A 307 -10.39 5.45 -15.52
N LYS A 308 -11.61 5.32 -15.00
CA LYS A 308 -12.44 4.13 -15.24
C LYS A 308 -12.70 3.97 -16.74
N LYS A 309 -11.99 3.02 -17.38
CA LYS A 309 -12.22 2.66 -18.79
C LYS A 309 -13.57 1.92 -18.89
N GLN A 310 -14.51 2.45 -19.68
CA GLN A 310 -15.64 1.64 -20.13
C GLN A 310 -15.14 0.70 -21.25
N PRO A 311 -15.53 -0.57 -21.25
CA PRO A 311 -15.14 -1.48 -22.32
C PRO A 311 -15.73 -0.99 -23.64
N ASN A 312 -14.86 -0.70 -24.61
CA ASN A 312 -15.28 -0.38 -25.98
C ASN A 312 -15.71 -1.66 -26.69
N LYS A 313 -17.02 -1.82 -26.91
CA LYS A 313 -17.57 -2.94 -27.68
C LYS A 313 -17.28 -2.89 -29.20
N THR A 314 -16.68 -1.82 -29.71
CA THR A 314 -16.60 -1.51 -31.14
C THR A 314 -15.20 -1.25 -31.71
N GLY A 315 -14.14 -1.73 -31.08
CA GLY A 315 -12.82 -1.90 -31.71
C GLY A 315 -11.97 -0.64 -32.02
N ARG A 316 -12.49 0.59 -32.07
CA ARG A 316 -11.66 1.80 -32.25
C ARG A 316 -11.16 2.34 -30.91
N PRO A 317 -9.83 2.48 -30.72
CA PRO A 317 -9.27 3.01 -29.48
C PRO A 317 -9.61 4.50 -29.34
N ASN A 318 -10.18 4.89 -28.20
CA ASN A 318 -10.38 6.30 -27.86
C ASN A 318 -9.11 6.84 -27.20
N ILE A 319 -8.33 7.64 -27.92
CA ILE A 319 -7.08 8.24 -27.41
C ILE A 319 -7.33 9.38 -26.39
N PHE A 320 -8.54 9.97 -26.35
CA PHE A 320 -8.92 11.08 -25.47
C PHE A 320 -9.55 10.64 -24.15
N VAL A 321 -9.46 9.36 -23.76
CA VAL A 321 -10.08 8.84 -22.53
C VAL A 321 -9.63 9.64 -21.31
N GLY A 322 -10.58 10.26 -20.59
CA GLY A 322 -10.32 11.01 -19.36
C GLY A 322 -9.85 12.45 -19.55
N LEU A 323 -9.56 12.89 -20.77
CA LEU A 323 -9.13 14.26 -21.06
C LEU A 323 -10.32 15.19 -21.36
N VAL A 324 -11.40 14.69 -21.97
CA VAL A 324 -12.53 15.52 -22.43
C VAL A 324 -13.53 15.71 -21.31
N LYS A 325 -13.77 16.96 -20.93
CA LYS A 325 -14.66 17.36 -19.83
C LYS A 325 -15.75 18.32 -20.31
N CYS A 326 -16.87 18.30 -19.62
CA CYS A 326 -17.94 19.28 -19.80
C CYS A 326 -17.61 20.53 -18.96
N PRO A 327 -17.65 21.76 -19.51
CA PRO A 327 -17.34 22.98 -18.76
C PRO A 327 -18.37 23.26 -17.64
N ASP A 328 -19.65 22.94 -17.86
CA ASP A 328 -20.74 23.29 -16.92
C ASP A 328 -20.78 22.33 -15.72
N CYS A 329 -20.66 21.02 -15.94
CA CYS A 329 -20.74 20.06 -14.85
C CYS A 329 -19.40 19.47 -14.40
N GLY A 330 -18.28 19.83 -15.03
CA GLY A 330 -16.92 19.41 -14.70
C GLY A 330 -16.62 17.91 -14.90
N ARG A 331 -17.61 17.11 -15.32
CA ARG A 331 -17.48 15.66 -15.46
C ARG A 331 -16.91 15.27 -16.80
N ASN A 332 -16.23 14.12 -16.85
CA ASN A 332 -15.76 13.55 -18.10
C ASN A 332 -16.93 13.25 -19.04
N MET A 333 -16.77 13.64 -20.30
CA MET A 333 -17.75 13.36 -21.36
C MET A 333 -17.77 11.87 -21.70
N ALA A 334 -18.96 11.35 -22.00
CA ALA A 334 -19.15 9.98 -22.44
C ALA A 334 -18.78 9.83 -23.91
N PHE A 335 -17.91 8.88 -24.22
CA PHE A 335 -17.62 8.47 -25.59
C PHE A 335 -18.64 7.46 -26.05
N SER A 336 -19.29 7.73 -27.18
CA SER A 336 -20.28 6.87 -27.82
C SER A 336 -19.80 6.55 -29.24
N ASN A 337 -19.70 5.27 -29.53
CA ASN A 337 -19.36 4.77 -30.86
C ASN A 337 -20.48 3.79 -31.31
N PRO A 338 -21.66 4.31 -31.72
CA PRO A 338 -22.77 3.47 -32.16
C PRO A 338 -22.47 2.86 -33.52
N ASN A 339 -22.90 1.62 -33.73
CA ASN A 339 -22.76 0.94 -35.03
C ASN A 339 -23.36 1.78 -36.16
N GLY A 340 -22.56 2.09 -37.20
CA GLY A 340 -22.98 2.83 -38.39
C GLY A 340 -23.09 4.35 -38.22
N ARG A 341 -22.68 4.93 -37.11
CA ARG A 341 -22.62 6.40 -36.90
C ARG A 341 -21.24 6.85 -36.46
N GLU A 342 -20.91 8.11 -36.71
CA GLU A 342 -19.65 8.70 -36.27
C GLU A 342 -19.50 8.64 -34.74
N PRO A 343 -18.29 8.25 -34.23
CA PRO A 343 -17.97 8.31 -32.84
C PRO A 343 -18.03 9.74 -32.32
N ARG A 344 -18.60 9.95 -31.15
CA ARG A 344 -18.74 11.29 -30.56
C ARG A 344 -18.63 11.31 -29.05
N PHE A 345 -18.22 12.45 -28.53
CA PHE A 345 -18.29 12.76 -27.09
C PHE A 345 -19.61 13.47 -26.79
N ARG A 346 -20.23 13.12 -25.65
CA ARG A 346 -21.44 13.77 -25.14
C ARG A 346 -21.35 14.00 -23.65
N CYS A 347 -21.93 15.10 -23.16
CA CYS A 347 -22.06 15.32 -21.74
C CYS A 347 -22.88 14.21 -21.08
N ARG A 348 -22.27 13.48 -20.15
CA ARG A 348 -22.91 12.35 -19.45
C ARG A 348 -24.07 12.79 -18.58
N THR A 349 -23.96 13.97 -17.97
CA THR A 349 -25.00 14.55 -17.11
C THR A 349 -26.23 14.90 -17.93
N TYR A 350 -26.06 15.58 -19.07
CA TYR A 350 -27.14 15.90 -19.99
C TYR A 350 -27.85 14.65 -20.53
N VAL A 351 -27.10 13.64 -20.96
CA VAL A 351 -27.68 12.38 -21.47
C VAL A 351 -28.51 11.65 -20.41
N ARG A 352 -28.13 11.78 -19.12
CA ARG A 352 -28.85 11.19 -18.01
C ARG A 352 -30.06 12.02 -17.57
N ASN A 353 -29.91 13.33 -17.52
CA ASN A 353 -30.94 14.28 -17.13
C ASN A 353 -30.63 15.65 -17.76
N SER A 354 -31.44 16.05 -18.74
CA SER A 354 -31.28 17.29 -19.50
C SER A 354 -31.46 18.55 -18.67
N ASN A 355 -32.12 18.47 -17.50
CA ASN A 355 -32.34 19.61 -16.62
C ASN A 355 -31.11 19.97 -15.77
N LEU A 356 -30.12 19.06 -15.70
CA LEU A 356 -28.92 19.25 -14.86
C LEU A 356 -27.71 19.78 -15.62
N CYS A 357 -27.76 19.87 -16.94
CA CYS A 357 -26.66 20.39 -17.75
C CYS A 357 -27.17 20.74 -19.15
N THR A 358 -26.43 21.57 -19.90
CA THR A 358 -26.73 21.92 -21.27
C THR A 358 -26.16 20.87 -22.26
N THR A 359 -26.55 20.94 -23.53
CA THR A 359 -26.10 19.97 -24.54
C THR A 359 -24.67 20.25 -24.99
N HIS A 360 -23.77 19.36 -24.67
CA HIS A 360 -22.37 19.38 -25.13
C HIS A 360 -22.10 18.12 -25.90
N ALA A 361 -21.73 18.26 -27.17
CA ALA A 361 -21.40 17.12 -28.01
C ALA A 361 -20.43 17.54 -29.12
N ILE A 362 -19.40 16.70 -29.39
CA ILE A 362 -18.45 16.89 -30.47
C ILE A 362 -18.14 15.53 -31.13
N SER A 363 -17.92 15.50 -32.45
CA SER A 363 -17.46 14.29 -33.10
C SER A 363 -16.01 13.98 -32.73
N TYR A 364 -15.64 12.70 -32.76
CA TYR A 364 -14.28 12.27 -32.49
C TYR A 364 -13.27 12.87 -33.47
N GLU A 365 -13.63 12.85 -34.76
CA GLU A 365 -12.78 13.35 -35.85
C GLU A 365 -12.57 14.87 -35.74
N ALA A 366 -13.64 15.65 -35.49
CA ALA A 366 -13.52 17.10 -35.30
C ALA A 366 -12.61 17.42 -34.11
N LEU A 367 -12.77 16.71 -32.98
CA LEU A 367 -11.91 16.91 -31.81
C LEU A 367 -10.45 16.57 -32.12
N GLN A 368 -10.22 15.49 -32.87
CA GLN A 368 -8.88 15.07 -33.29
C GLN A 368 -8.21 16.13 -34.18
N GLN A 369 -8.94 16.68 -35.13
CA GLN A 369 -8.45 17.74 -36.03
C GLN A 369 -8.14 19.03 -35.28
N ILE A 370 -9.02 19.46 -34.35
CA ILE A 370 -8.83 20.66 -33.54
C ILE A 370 -7.57 20.52 -32.68
N VAL A 371 -7.43 19.41 -31.96
CA VAL A 371 -6.26 19.18 -31.09
C VAL A 371 -4.98 19.07 -31.90
N MET A 372 -5.00 18.37 -33.07
CA MET A 372 -3.83 18.27 -33.95
C MET A 372 -3.42 19.65 -34.49
N SER A 373 -4.40 20.43 -35.00
CA SER A 373 -4.14 21.78 -35.51
C SER A 373 -3.56 22.71 -34.44
N ASP A 374 -4.06 22.64 -33.20
CA ASP A 374 -3.59 23.45 -32.11
C ASP A 374 -2.15 23.09 -31.68
N ILE A 375 -1.86 21.78 -31.58
CA ILE A 375 -0.49 21.31 -31.29
C ILE A 375 0.47 21.72 -32.43
N GLN A 376 0.08 21.54 -33.70
CA GLN A 376 0.90 21.93 -34.84
C GLN A 376 1.14 23.45 -34.87
N LYS A 377 0.16 24.27 -34.48
CA LYS A 377 0.33 25.71 -34.33
C LYS A 377 1.39 26.05 -33.29
N HIS A 378 1.38 25.37 -32.15
CA HIS A 378 2.41 25.56 -31.12
C HIS A 378 3.79 25.12 -31.62
N ILE A 379 3.90 24.01 -32.34
CA ILE A 379 5.16 23.55 -32.96
C ILE A 379 5.69 24.58 -33.97
N LYS A 380 4.84 25.06 -34.90
CA LYS A 380 5.21 26.07 -35.90
C LYS A 380 5.62 27.41 -35.26
N ASN A 381 4.94 27.82 -34.20
CA ASN A 381 5.31 29.03 -33.47
C ASN A 381 6.70 28.90 -32.82
N MET A 382 7.05 27.70 -32.33
CA MET A 382 8.39 27.42 -31.82
C MET A 382 9.46 27.43 -32.91
N GLU A 383 9.17 26.85 -34.08
CA GLU A 383 10.07 26.85 -35.26
C GLU A 383 10.28 28.28 -35.83
N ALA A 384 9.20 29.08 -35.90
CA ALA A 384 9.24 30.42 -36.46
C ALA A 384 9.89 31.48 -35.56
N LEU A 385 9.77 31.35 -34.26
CA LEU A 385 10.30 32.29 -33.27
C LEU A 385 11.67 31.87 -32.72
N GLY A 386 12.11 30.64 -33.01
CA GLY A 386 13.42 30.10 -32.64
C GLY A 386 13.83 30.38 -31.18
N ASP A 387 15.08 30.70 -30.99
CA ASP A 387 15.63 31.01 -29.67
C ASP A 387 15.02 32.29 -29.03
N GLN A 388 14.43 33.19 -29.84
CA GLN A 388 13.77 34.40 -29.31
C GLN A 388 12.49 34.10 -28.55
N PHE A 389 11.66 33.15 -29.02
CA PHE A 389 10.45 32.72 -28.30
C PHE A 389 10.80 31.98 -27.01
N ILE A 390 11.83 31.17 -27.06
CA ILE A 390 12.36 30.48 -25.89
C ILE A 390 12.89 31.50 -24.90
N GLN A 391 13.62 32.53 -25.35
CA GLN A 391 14.08 33.63 -24.53
C GLN A 391 12.96 34.49 -23.98
N GLU A 392 11.93 34.85 -24.76
CA GLU A 392 10.74 35.57 -24.29
C GLU A 392 9.93 34.75 -23.27
N MET A 393 9.73 33.47 -23.48
CA MET A 393 9.07 32.58 -22.52
C MET A 393 9.92 32.37 -21.26
N HIS A 394 11.25 32.23 -21.40
CA HIS A 394 12.17 32.25 -20.27
C HIS A 394 12.15 33.61 -19.54
N GLU A 395 12.17 34.71 -20.27
CA GLU A 395 12.11 36.05 -19.68
C GLU A 395 10.77 36.35 -18.99
N LEU A 396 9.63 35.87 -19.54
CA LEU A 396 8.32 35.98 -18.89
C LEU A 396 8.22 35.07 -17.66
N SER A 397 8.79 33.86 -17.74
CA SER A 397 8.87 32.93 -16.63
C SER A 397 9.89 33.37 -15.56
N GLU A 398 11.08 33.84 -15.97
CA GLU A 398 12.13 34.29 -15.06
C GLU A 398 11.87 35.69 -14.48
N LYS A 399 11.42 36.68 -15.28
CA LYS A 399 11.17 38.05 -14.77
C LYS A 399 9.98 38.12 -13.82
N GLY A 400 8.94 37.32 -14.05
CA GLY A 400 7.79 37.21 -13.16
C GLY A 400 7.99 36.32 -11.95
N GLY A 401 8.57 35.14 -12.16
CA GLY A 401 8.76 34.10 -11.15
C GLY A 401 10.00 34.35 -10.27
N SER A 402 11.15 34.63 -10.87
CA SER A 402 12.41 34.86 -10.14
C SER A 402 12.38 36.06 -9.19
N LYS A 403 11.73 37.17 -9.57
CA LYS A 403 11.55 38.31 -8.65
C LYS A 403 10.66 37.95 -7.45
N LYS A 404 9.59 37.20 -7.69
CA LYS A 404 8.69 36.76 -6.60
C LYS A 404 9.38 35.71 -5.71
N ILE A 405 10.11 34.75 -6.29
CA ILE A 405 10.88 33.75 -5.54
C ILE A 405 11.92 34.46 -4.67
N LYS A 406 12.73 35.38 -5.23
CA LYS A 406 13.72 36.16 -4.47
C LYS A 406 13.10 37.01 -3.35
N GLN A 407 11.90 37.55 -3.57
CA GLN A 407 11.18 38.27 -2.52
C GLN A 407 10.73 37.31 -1.41
N PHE A 408 10.14 36.17 -1.76
CA PHE A 408 9.72 35.15 -0.80
C PHE A 408 10.90 34.52 -0.03
N GLU A 409 12.05 34.31 -0.69
CA GLU A 409 13.28 33.85 -0.05
C GLU A 409 13.80 34.90 0.96
N LYS A 410 13.79 36.16 0.61
CA LYS A 410 14.16 37.24 1.52
C LYS A 410 13.24 37.35 2.73
N ASP A 411 11.93 37.25 2.50
CA ASP A 411 10.94 37.24 3.57
C ASP A 411 11.06 36.01 4.47
N LEU A 412 11.43 34.86 3.89
CA LEU A 412 11.70 33.63 4.60
C LEU A 412 12.93 33.75 5.49
N GLU A 413 14.03 34.31 4.97
CA GLU A 413 15.27 34.56 5.73
C GLU A 413 15.04 35.49 6.92
N VAL A 414 14.23 36.55 6.74
CA VAL A 414 13.85 37.45 7.83
C VAL A 414 13.04 36.72 8.91
N ALA A 415 12.08 35.90 8.51
CA ALA A 415 11.27 35.12 9.46
C ALA A 415 12.11 34.09 10.23
N GLU A 416 13.00 33.39 9.55
CA GLU A 416 13.89 32.38 10.18
C GLU A 416 14.90 33.05 11.14
N LYS A 417 15.49 34.17 10.76
CA LYS A 417 16.34 34.96 11.66
C LYS A 417 15.59 35.38 12.92
N ARG A 418 14.36 35.92 12.77
CA ARG A 418 13.58 36.35 13.91
C ARG A 418 13.19 35.22 14.84
N ILE A 419 12.87 34.04 14.31
CA ILE A 419 12.63 32.82 15.12
C ILE A 419 13.88 32.48 15.95
N ALA A 420 15.07 32.48 15.34
CA ALA A 420 16.32 32.18 16.04
C ALA A 420 16.66 33.24 17.12
N GLU A 421 16.35 34.51 16.88
CA GLU A 421 16.48 35.57 17.90
C GLU A 421 15.56 35.30 19.09
N ILE A 422 14.29 34.96 18.83
CA ILE A 422 13.31 34.66 19.87
C ILE A 422 13.78 33.47 20.70
N ASP A 423 14.28 32.39 20.09
CA ASP A 423 14.85 31.23 20.79
C ASP A 423 15.97 31.66 21.76
N SER A 424 16.88 32.51 21.28
CA SER A 424 17.97 33.04 22.10
C SER A 424 17.44 33.92 23.26
N VAL A 425 16.40 34.72 23.04
CA VAL A 425 15.78 35.57 24.08
C VAL A 425 15.07 34.70 25.13
N ILE A 426 14.32 33.67 24.72
CA ILE A 426 13.64 32.78 25.64
C ILE A 426 14.66 32.04 26.52
N MET A 427 15.79 31.57 25.95
CA MET A 427 16.88 30.96 26.75
C MET A 427 17.44 31.92 27.80
N LYS A 428 17.71 33.18 27.40
CA LYS A 428 18.20 34.19 28.35
C LYS A 428 17.19 34.52 29.43
N LEU A 429 15.90 34.62 29.07
CA LEU A 429 14.83 34.86 30.05
C LEU A 429 14.73 33.70 31.06
N PHE A 430 14.88 32.48 30.61
CA PHE A 430 14.89 31.28 31.45
C PHE A 430 16.08 31.33 32.46
N GLU A 431 17.29 31.68 31.97
CA GLU A 431 18.47 31.82 32.81
C GLU A 431 18.31 32.93 33.88
N GLN A 432 17.75 34.08 33.49
CA GLN A 432 17.53 35.20 34.41
C GLN A 432 16.45 34.91 35.46
N ASN A 433 15.41 34.17 35.10
CA ASN A 433 14.39 33.69 36.01
C ASN A 433 14.99 32.67 37.01
N ALA A 434 15.78 31.68 36.53
CA ALA A 434 16.46 30.70 37.37
C ALA A 434 17.44 31.34 38.37
N LEU A 435 18.04 32.49 38.00
CA LEU A 435 18.92 33.28 38.87
C LEU A 435 18.14 34.22 39.83
N GLY A 436 16.81 34.21 39.82
CA GLY A 436 15.97 35.03 40.69
C GLY A 436 15.94 36.52 40.31
N LYS A 437 16.47 36.92 39.13
CA LYS A 437 16.50 38.32 38.66
C LYS A 437 15.20 38.78 38.02
N ILE A 438 14.36 37.84 37.61
CA ILE A 438 13.04 38.11 37.04
C ILE A 438 12.04 37.26 37.81
N SER A 439 10.90 37.83 38.23
CA SER A 439 9.84 37.11 38.93
C SER A 439 9.12 36.15 37.99
N ASP A 440 8.61 35.02 38.49
CA ASP A 440 7.90 33.98 37.74
C ASP A 440 6.73 34.55 36.95
N GLU A 441 5.95 35.45 37.52
CA GLU A 441 4.82 36.10 36.88
C GLU A 441 5.24 36.94 35.64
N ARG A 442 6.40 37.60 35.72
CA ARG A 442 6.97 38.41 34.64
C ARG A 442 7.58 37.53 33.56
N PHE A 443 8.22 36.44 33.97
CA PHE A 443 8.75 35.42 33.05
C PHE A 443 7.64 34.77 32.24
N GLU A 444 6.55 34.33 32.89
CA GLU A 444 5.41 33.67 32.25
C GLU A 444 4.74 34.59 31.21
N LYS A 445 4.54 35.88 31.55
CA LYS A 445 3.98 36.86 30.63
C LYS A 445 4.86 37.13 29.41
N MET A 446 6.18 37.23 29.61
CA MET A 446 7.13 37.50 28.50
C MET A 446 7.32 36.24 27.63
N SER A 447 7.43 35.05 28.23
CA SER A 447 7.56 33.78 27.54
C SER A 447 6.35 33.50 26.66
N SER A 448 5.14 33.65 27.20
CA SER A 448 3.88 33.49 26.44
C SER A 448 3.77 34.45 25.24
N ALA A 449 4.24 35.70 25.36
CA ALA A 449 4.24 36.62 24.25
C ALA A 449 5.21 36.20 23.13
N TYR A 450 6.44 35.78 23.49
CA TYR A 450 7.42 35.30 22.52
C TYR A 450 7.03 33.95 21.88
N GLU A 451 6.42 33.07 22.63
CA GLU A 451 5.88 31.81 22.08
C GLU A 451 4.76 32.04 21.06
N SER A 452 3.89 33.05 21.30
CA SER A 452 2.86 33.44 20.37
C SER A 452 3.46 34.01 19.08
N GLU A 453 4.44 34.94 19.20
CA GLU A 453 5.16 35.50 18.05
C GLU A 453 5.89 34.43 17.26
N GLN A 454 6.55 33.49 17.94
CA GLN A 454 7.24 32.37 17.31
C GLN A 454 6.28 31.48 16.51
N LYS A 455 5.10 31.20 17.05
CA LYS A 455 4.08 30.40 16.38
C LYS A 455 3.55 31.07 15.11
N GLU A 456 3.32 32.38 15.15
CA GLU A 456 2.89 33.16 13.97
C GLU A 456 3.98 33.18 12.88
N LEU A 457 5.25 33.36 13.29
CA LEU A 457 6.38 33.34 12.37
C LEU A 457 6.62 31.95 11.77
N ALA A 458 6.41 30.90 12.54
CA ALA A 458 6.50 29.52 12.04
C ALA A 458 5.43 29.23 10.98
N GLN A 459 4.19 29.69 11.19
CA GLN A 459 3.13 29.56 10.19
C GLN A 459 3.49 30.34 8.91
N LYS A 460 3.96 31.58 9.05
CA LYS A 460 4.39 32.41 7.92
C LYS A 460 5.56 31.80 7.14
N ARG A 461 6.53 31.20 7.84
CA ARG A 461 7.64 30.43 7.25
C ARG A 461 7.13 29.30 6.37
N ASP A 462 6.19 28.50 6.88
CA ASP A 462 5.66 27.33 6.17
C ASP A 462 4.80 27.74 4.96
N GLU A 463 4.06 28.85 5.06
CA GLU A 463 3.36 29.45 3.93
C GLU A 463 4.32 29.95 2.83
N LEU A 464 5.40 30.65 3.22
CA LEU A 464 6.41 31.13 2.27
C LEU A 464 7.13 29.98 1.56
N ARG A 465 7.51 28.94 2.28
CA ARG A 465 8.08 27.72 1.68
C ARG A 465 7.13 27.05 0.68
N THR A 466 5.84 27.06 0.97
CA THR A 466 4.82 26.50 0.06
C THR A 466 4.69 27.38 -1.20
N LYS A 467 4.73 28.70 -1.07
CA LYS A 467 4.69 29.65 -2.19
C LYS A 467 5.93 29.55 -3.08
N ILE A 468 7.11 29.45 -2.50
CA ILE A 468 8.38 29.24 -3.23
C ILE A 468 8.31 27.96 -4.07
N ARG A 469 7.95 26.83 -3.46
CA ARG A 469 7.81 25.54 -4.17
C ARG A 469 6.77 25.59 -5.30
N ALA A 470 5.69 26.34 -5.12
CA ALA A 470 4.66 26.48 -6.14
C ALA A 470 5.17 27.30 -7.35
N GLU A 471 5.94 28.36 -7.13
CA GLU A 471 6.52 29.17 -8.22
C GLU A 471 7.69 28.44 -8.91
N GLU A 472 8.56 27.75 -8.18
CA GLU A 472 9.60 26.89 -8.75
C GLU A 472 8.99 25.79 -9.65
N LYS A 473 7.91 25.18 -9.21
CA LYS A 473 7.20 24.16 -9.99
C LYS A 473 6.61 24.72 -11.29
N LYS A 474 6.13 25.96 -11.31
CA LYS A 474 5.65 26.62 -12.54
C LYS A 474 6.78 26.88 -13.53
N THR A 475 7.93 27.34 -13.08
CA THR A 475 9.09 27.61 -13.94
C THR A 475 9.65 26.31 -14.54
N GLN A 476 9.78 25.26 -13.73
CA GLN A 476 10.18 23.93 -14.18
C GLN A 476 9.19 23.35 -15.21
N SER A 477 7.89 23.58 -15.02
CA SER A 477 6.84 23.11 -15.91
C SER A 477 6.95 23.70 -17.31
N THR A 478 7.28 24.98 -17.44
CA THR A 478 7.42 25.63 -18.76
C THR A 478 8.59 25.05 -19.58
N ASN A 479 9.73 24.81 -18.92
CA ASN A 479 10.88 24.20 -19.58
C ASN A 479 10.58 22.74 -20.02
N GLN A 480 9.90 21.97 -19.17
CA GLN A 480 9.45 20.63 -19.52
C GLN A 480 8.47 20.61 -20.71
N PHE A 481 7.59 21.59 -20.82
CA PHE A 481 6.68 21.71 -21.96
C PHE A 481 7.44 21.89 -23.29
N LEU A 482 8.43 22.80 -23.29
CA LEU A 482 9.26 23.05 -24.47
C LEU A 482 10.06 21.80 -24.88
N GLU A 483 10.65 21.10 -23.94
CA GLU A 483 11.36 19.84 -24.20
C GLU A 483 10.41 18.75 -24.70
N THR A 484 9.21 18.68 -24.15
CA THR A 484 8.21 17.66 -24.52
C THR A 484 7.66 17.93 -25.93
N ILE A 485 7.39 19.18 -26.31
CA ILE A 485 6.94 19.52 -27.68
C ILE A 485 8.03 19.20 -28.71
N ARG A 486 9.30 19.48 -28.44
CA ARG A 486 10.43 19.13 -29.31
C ARG A 486 10.47 17.63 -29.65
N LYS A 487 10.11 16.74 -28.73
CA LYS A 487 10.02 15.29 -29.00
C LYS A 487 9.00 14.93 -30.09
N TYR A 488 8.06 15.82 -30.36
CA TYR A 488 6.92 15.58 -31.25
C TYR A 488 6.93 16.44 -32.53
N GLU A 489 8.05 17.11 -32.86
CA GLU A 489 8.20 17.96 -34.06
C GLU A 489 7.83 17.23 -35.38
N THR A 490 8.08 15.93 -35.45
CA THR A 490 7.82 15.11 -36.67
C THR A 490 6.53 14.31 -36.63
N VAL A 491 5.66 14.53 -35.64
CA VAL A 491 4.46 13.70 -35.46
C VAL A 491 3.35 14.11 -36.40
N THR A 492 2.92 13.17 -37.24
CA THR A 492 1.82 13.31 -38.19
C THR A 492 0.48 12.81 -37.65
N GLU A 493 0.48 11.99 -36.59
CA GLU A 493 -0.71 11.41 -35.98
C GLU A 493 -0.72 11.56 -34.44
N LEU A 494 -1.91 11.86 -33.90
CA LEU A 494 -2.10 11.93 -32.46
C LEU A 494 -2.08 10.53 -31.85
N ASN A 495 -1.22 10.34 -30.86
CA ASN A 495 -1.25 9.16 -30.02
C ASN A 495 -1.61 9.51 -28.57
N ARG A 496 -2.03 8.51 -27.80
CA ARG A 496 -2.47 8.73 -26.43
C ARG A 496 -1.36 9.24 -25.50
N SER A 497 -0.12 8.77 -25.70
CA SER A 497 1.04 9.19 -24.90
C SER A 497 1.26 10.69 -25.02
N MET A 498 1.32 11.19 -26.28
CA MET A 498 1.46 12.60 -26.59
C MET A 498 0.35 13.45 -25.95
N LEU A 499 -0.92 13.02 -26.09
CA LEU A 499 -2.05 13.76 -25.51
C LEU A 499 -1.97 13.86 -23.99
N VAL A 500 -1.56 12.80 -23.32
CA VAL A 500 -1.47 12.81 -21.85
C VAL A 500 -0.20 13.51 -21.35
N GLU A 501 0.88 13.50 -22.12
CA GLU A 501 2.08 14.27 -21.79
C GLU A 501 1.83 15.78 -21.92
N LEU A 502 1.13 16.20 -22.98
CA LEU A 502 0.92 17.63 -23.28
C LEU A 502 -0.33 18.22 -22.61
N ILE A 503 -1.44 17.47 -22.58
CA ILE A 503 -2.77 18.02 -22.23
C ILE A 503 -3.23 17.52 -20.87
N ASP A 504 -3.69 18.45 -20.02
CA ASP A 504 -4.35 18.15 -18.75
C ASP A 504 -5.85 17.90 -18.92
N SER A 505 -6.52 18.78 -19.66
CA SER A 505 -7.96 18.67 -19.90
C SER A 505 -8.38 19.43 -21.15
N ILE A 506 -9.48 18.96 -21.76
CA ILE A 506 -10.12 19.57 -22.93
C ILE A 506 -11.57 19.85 -22.56
N TYR A 507 -11.98 21.11 -22.56
CA TYR A 507 -13.36 21.52 -22.30
C TYR A 507 -14.09 21.76 -23.62
N VAL A 508 -15.23 21.09 -23.80
CA VAL A 508 -16.07 21.21 -24.99
C VAL A 508 -17.33 21.96 -24.62
N TYR A 509 -17.44 23.18 -25.09
CA TYR A 509 -18.58 24.07 -24.83
C TYR A 509 -19.79 23.71 -25.70
N GLN A 510 -20.95 24.29 -25.38
CA GLN A 510 -22.14 24.16 -26.21
C GLN A 510 -21.89 24.79 -27.59
N ALA A 511 -22.38 24.14 -28.64
CA ALA A 511 -22.31 24.71 -29.97
C ALA A 511 -23.38 25.78 -30.16
N GLU A 512 -23.02 26.89 -30.79
CA GLU A 512 -23.87 28.01 -31.12
C GLU A 512 -24.14 28.03 -32.63
N GLY A 513 -25.34 28.48 -33.04
CA GLY A 513 -25.75 28.52 -34.45
C GLY A 513 -26.28 27.19 -35.00
N THR A 514 -26.78 27.22 -36.20
CA THR A 514 -27.38 26.05 -36.93
C THR A 514 -26.79 25.92 -38.33
N GLY A 515 -26.71 24.70 -38.83
CA GLY A 515 -26.26 24.43 -40.21
C GLY A 515 -24.77 24.76 -40.41
N LYS A 516 -24.47 25.54 -41.47
CA LYS A 516 -23.09 25.92 -41.83
C LYS A 516 -22.47 26.99 -40.93
N ASP A 517 -23.30 27.72 -40.18
CA ASP A 517 -22.85 28.78 -39.26
C ASP A 517 -22.64 28.26 -37.82
N ARG A 518 -22.64 26.96 -37.64
CA ARG A 518 -22.43 26.33 -36.33
C ARG A 518 -20.99 26.51 -35.88
N LYS A 519 -20.80 27.22 -34.78
CA LYS A 519 -19.50 27.40 -34.11
C LYS A 519 -19.49 26.70 -32.77
N GLN A 520 -18.36 26.12 -32.42
CA GLN A 520 -18.19 25.46 -31.14
C GLN A 520 -16.84 25.82 -30.53
N ARG A 521 -16.86 26.31 -29.29
CA ARG A 521 -15.65 26.61 -28.55
C ARG A 521 -15.12 25.31 -27.92
N VAL A 522 -13.83 25.04 -28.14
CA VAL A 522 -13.06 23.98 -27.48
C VAL A 522 -11.87 24.63 -26.80
N GLU A 523 -11.70 24.37 -25.53
CA GLU A 523 -10.60 24.89 -24.72
C GLU A 523 -9.65 23.76 -24.36
N ILE A 524 -8.37 23.90 -24.69
CA ILE A 524 -7.34 22.89 -24.44
C ILE A 524 -6.41 23.43 -23.37
N ASN A 525 -6.39 22.76 -22.22
CA ASN A 525 -5.50 23.11 -21.12
C ASN A 525 -4.25 22.22 -21.18
N TYR A 526 -3.13 22.83 -21.47
CA TYR A 526 -1.84 22.17 -21.48
C TYR A 526 -1.29 22.06 -20.05
N ARG A 527 -0.56 20.97 -19.76
CA ARG A 527 -0.06 20.67 -18.40
C ARG A 527 0.93 21.69 -17.86
N PHE A 528 1.71 22.27 -18.76
CA PHE A 528 2.86 23.08 -18.40
C PHE A 528 2.66 24.56 -18.73
N LEU A 529 1.52 24.93 -19.31
CA LEU A 529 1.17 26.32 -19.63
C LEU A 529 -0.02 26.74 -18.76
N ALA A 530 0.22 27.57 -17.75
CA ALA A 530 -0.86 28.19 -17.00
C ALA A 530 -1.52 29.29 -17.87
N GLY A 531 -2.73 29.01 -18.40
CA GLY A 531 -3.59 30.03 -18.98
C GLY A 531 -3.56 30.21 -20.49
N SER A 532 -3.25 29.19 -21.30
CA SER A 532 -3.47 29.27 -22.73
C SER A 532 -4.92 28.97 -23.09
N GLN A 533 -5.67 30.02 -23.39
CA GLN A 533 -6.97 29.94 -24.07
C GLN A 533 -6.69 29.93 -25.58
N CYS A 534 -7.14 28.95 -26.32
CA CYS A 534 -7.61 29.14 -27.69
C CYS A 534 -8.14 27.89 -28.37
N GLY A 535 -9.16 28.08 -29.15
CA GLY A 535 -9.70 27.22 -30.15
C GLY A 535 -11.15 27.53 -30.39
N ILE A 536 -11.43 28.48 -31.28
CA ILE A 536 -12.76 28.65 -31.86
C ILE A 536 -12.74 27.88 -33.18
N ALA A 537 -13.54 26.82 -33.30
CA ALA A 537 -13.80 26.08 -34.52
C ALA A 537 -15.24 26.29 -34.99
#